data_dda8764ae1d0d1861ed667a5cada2a3c
#
_entry.id   dda8764ae1d0d1861ed667a5cada2a3c
#
_cell.length_a   1.000
_cell.length_b   1.000
_cell.length_c   1.000
_cell.angle_alpha   90.00
_cell.angle_beta   90.00
_cell.angle_gamma   90.00
#
_symmetry.space_group_name_H-M   'P 1'
#
loop_
_entity.id
_entity.type
_entity.pdbx_description
1 polymer ?
#
loop_
_entity_poly.entity_id
_entity_poly.type
_entity_poly.pdbx_seq_one_letter_code
_entity_poly.pdbx_strand_id
1 'polypeptide(L)'
;MQHVAPPLALEIHALTKHFDRPAVDGLNLTVRFGEFYALLGPNGAGKSTTLRMIAGLLRPDAGSIHVAGIDALADPVAAKQVMAWISDEPMIYDKLTPLEYLEFIAGLWRVEPAQARSRAQELLDWLDLLPHAHERCEGFSKGMRQKVALAGALVHDPRLIILDEPLTGLDAGSARQVKSVLRERVGAGGTVIMTTHILEVAERMADRIGVIAHGRLIAEGTLDELRRKAGTDAAGGVGTGNDASLEDTFLALVAAPAQAA
;
A
#
# COMPACT_ATOMS: atom_id res chain seq x y z
N MET A 1 1.67 14.20 31.67
CA MET A 1 2.32 14.06 30.34
C MET A 1 1.20 14.01 29.32
N GLN A 2 1.08 15.03 28.47
CA GLN A 2 0.11 15.00 27.37
C GLN A 2 0.56 13.90 26.41
N HIS A 3 -0.30 12.90 26.20
CA HIS A 3 -0.11 11.94 25.10
C HIS A 3 -0.25 12.71 23.78
N VAL A 4 0.88 13.11 23.22
CA VAL A 4 0.91 13.58 21.83
C VAL A 4 0.60 12.36 20.98
N ALA A 5 -0.51 12.39 20.26
CA ALA A 5 -0.87 11.31 19.34
C ALA A 5 0.29 11.15 18.32
N PRO A 6 0.66 9.90 17.96
CA PRO A 6 1.73 9.68 17.00
C PRO A 6 1.39 10.37 15.67
N PRO A 7 2.40 10.97 15.02
CA PRO A 7 2.15 11.67 13.76
C PRO A 7 1.60 10.70 12.70
N LEU A 8 0.65 11.19 11.88
CA LEU A 8 -0.02 10.41 10.85
C LEU A 8 0.70 10.53 9.50
N ALA A 9 0.92 9.39 8.85
CA ALA A 9 1.41 9.33 7.47
C ALA A 9 0.29 9.60 6.47
N LEU A 10 -0.93 9.16 6.80
CA LEU A 10 -2.14 9.41 6.03
C LEU A 10 -3.31 9.69 6.96
N GLU A 11 -4.12 10.68 6.60
CA GLU A 11 -5.39 11.00 7.25
C GLU A 11 -6.44 11.32 6.19
N ILE A 12 -7.56 10.60 6.25
CA ILE A 12 -8.68 10.73 5.33
C ILE A 12 -9.94 10.99 6.15
N HIS A 13 -10.71 12.01 5.77
CA HIS A 13 -11.98 12.34 6.38
C HIS A 13 -13.10 12.40 5.36
N ALA A 14 -14.15 11.64 5.60
CA ALA A 14 -15.40 11.61 4.84
C ALA A 14 -15.21 11.54 3.32
N LEU A 15 -14.18 10.80 2.87
CA LEU A 15 -13.79 10.71 1.47
C LEU A 15 -14.90 10.04 0.66
N THR A 16 -15.32 10.69 -0.43
CA THR A 16 -16.45 10.23 -1.23
C THR A 16 -16.12 10.32 -2.71
N LYS A 17 -16.51 9.26 -3.45
CA LYS A 17 -16.41 9.20 -4.91
C LYS A 17 -17.57 8.45 -5.51
N HIS A 18 -18.30 9.11 -6.41
CA HIS A 18 -19.37 8.55 -7.19
C HIS A 18 -18.97 8.44 -8.67
N PHE A 19 -19.34 7.35 -9.28
CA PHE A 19 -19.48 7.20 -10.72
C PHE A 19 -20.98 7.00 -11.00
N ASP A 20 -21.38 6.02 -11.80
CA ASP A 20 -22.81 5.67 -11.95
C ASP A 20 -23.42 5.18 -10.61
N ARG A 21 -22.57 4.72 -9.71
CA ARG A 21 -22.90 4.30 -8.34
C ARG A 21 -21.79 4.71 -7.37
N PRO A 22 -22.06 4.76 -6.04
CA PRO A 22 -21.04 5.05 -5.05
C PRO A 22 -19.88 4.04 -5.12
N ALA A 23 -18.65 4.51 -5.31
CA ALA A 23 -17.44 3.70 -5.28
C ALA A 23 -16.72 3.82 -3.94
N VAL A 24 -16.75 5.03 -3.35
CA VAL A 24 -16.28 5.31 -1.99
C VAL A 24 -17.30 6.24 -1.36
N ASP A 25 -17.71 5.95 -0.13
CA ASP A 25 -18.83 6.61 0.53
C ASP A 25 -18.51 6.96 1.98
N GLY A 26 -18.09 8.22 2.22
CA GLY A 26 -17.79 8.75 3.54
C GLY A 26 -16.63 8.04 4.26
N LEU A 27 -15.62 7.56 3.51
CA LEU A 27 -14.51 6.79 4.08
C LEU A 27 -13.68 7.66 5.03
N ASN A 28 -13.44 7.15 6.24
CA ASN A 28 -12.47 7.70 7.19
C ASN A 28 -11.37 6.67 7.40
N LEU A 29 -10.11 7.09 7.31
CA LEU A 29 -8.95 6.21 7.43
C LEU A 29 -7.75 6.97 7.97
N THR A 30 -7.00 6.35 8.89
CA THR A 30 -5.74 6.89 9.40
C THR A 30 -4.64 5.86 9.34
N VAL A 31 -3.44 6.26 8.89
CA VAL A 31 -2.23 5.42 8.89
C VAL A 31 -1.12 6.17 9.61
N ARG A 32 -0.47 5.50 10.57
CA ARG A 32 0.62 6.08 11.35
C ARG A 32 1.93 5.98 10.60
N PHE A 33 2.89 6.83 10.92
CA PHE A 33 4.26 6.61 10.42
C PHE A 33 4.84 5.32 10.97
N GLY A 34 5.63 4.63 10.12
CA GLY A 34 6.33 3.40 10.50
C GLY A 34 5.43 2.17 10.59
N GLU A 35 4.20 2.19 10.04
CA GLU A 35 3.37 1.00 10.01
C GLU A 35 3.19 0.42 8.60
N PHE A 36 2.99 -0.88 8.54
CA PHE A 36 2.50 -1.60 7.37
C PHE A 36 1.00 -1.75 7.48
N TYR A 37 0.27 -1.02 6.64
CA TYR A 37 -1.19 -1.04 6.62
C TYR A 37 -1.72 -1.83 5.42
N ALA A 38 -2.56 -2.83 5.65
CA ALA A 38 -3.24 -3.57 4.59
C ALA A 38 -4.70 -3.11 4.47
N LEU A 39 -5.14 -2.77 3.27
CA LEU A 39 -6.53 -2.47 2.96
C LEU A 39 -7.15 -3.66 2.23
N LEU A 40 -7.98 -4.41 2.94
CA LEU A 40 -8.67 -5.61 2.44
C LEU A 40 -10.09 -5.30 2.00
N GLY A 41 -10.60 -6.07 1.07
CA GLY A 41 -11.99 -5.99 0.63
C GLY A 41 -12.23 -6.79 -0.64
N PRO A 42 -13.48 -7.15 -0.95
CA PRO A 42 -13.82 -7.84 -2.20
C PRO A 42 -13.54 -6.95 -3.43
N ASN A 43 -13.59 -7.55 -4.60
CA ASN A 43 -13.50 -6.79 -5.85
C ASN A 43 -14.66 -5.81 -5.96
N GLY A 44 -14.36 -4.58 -6.37
CA GLY A 44 -15.35 -3.50 -6.43
C GLY A 44 -15.67 -2.84 -5.09
N ALA A 45 -15.00 -3.19 -3.99
CA ALA A 45 -15.22 -2.58 -2.67
C ALA A 45 -14.77 -1.10 -2.57
N GLY A 46 -14.02 -0.59 -3.55
CA GLY A 46 -13.51 0.78 -3.56
C GLY A 46 -12.01 0.92 -3.24
N LYS A 47 -11.26 -0.17 -3.07
CA LYS A 47 -9.83 -0.17 -2.72
C LYS A 47 -8.98 0.68 -3.68
N SER A 48 -8.90 0.27 -4.94
CA SER A 48 -8.10 0.98 -5.96
C SER A 48 -8.59 2.41 -6.20
N THR A 49 -9.90 2.66 -6.10
CA THR A 49 -10.47 4.01 -6.18
C THR A 49 -9.96 4.88 -5.05
N THR A 50 -9.95 4.37 -3.81
CA THR A 50 -9.40 5.07 -2.65
C THR A 50 -7.92 5.36 -2.83
N LEU A 51 -7.12 4.37 -3.22
CA LEU A 51 -5.68 4.56 -3.41
C LEU A 51 -5.37 5.57 -4.53
N ARG A 52 -6.13 5.55 -5.64
CA ARG A 52 -5.98 6.53 -6.73
C ARG A 52 -6.31 7.95 -6.30
N MET A 53 -7.27 8.13 -5.39
CA MET A 53 -7.55 9.46 -4.81
C MET A 53 -6.42 9.92 -3.91
N ILE A 54 -5.86 9.05 -3.07
CA ILE A 54 -4.70 9.37 -2.22
C ILE A 54 -3.50 9.76 -3.09
N ALA A 55 -3.23 9.00 -4.17
CA ALA A 55 -2.14 9.26 -5.10
C ALA A 55 -2.36 10.52 -5.98
N GLY A 56 -3.51 11.19 -5.87
CA GLY A 56 -3.85 12.37 -6.68
C GLY A 56 -4.00 12.03 -8.16
N LEU A 57 -4.41 10.80 -8.49
CA LEU A 57 -4.73 10.33 -9.84
C LEU A 57 -6.23 10.42 -10.14
N LEU A 58 -7.04 10.56 -9.10
CA LEU A 58 -8.48 10.72 -9.17
C LEU A 58 -8.92 11.77 -8.16
N ARG A 59 -9.72 12.74 -8.60
CA ARG A 59 -10.25 13.76 -7.69
C ARG A 59 -11.47 13.21 -6.93
N PRO A 60 -11.52 13.30 -5.60
CA PRO A 60 -12.72 12.98 -4.83
C PRO A 60 -13.84 13.99 -5.11
N ASP A 61 -15.08 13.59 -4.85
CA ASP A 61 -16.25 14.46 -4.95
C ASP A 61 -16.48 15.21 -3.63
N ALA A 62 -16.06 14.61 -2.49
CA ALA A 62 -16.10 15.24 -1.17
C ALA A 62 -15.04 14.62 -0.24
N GLY A 63 -14.81 15.28 0.88
CA GLY A 63 -13.85 14.86 1.90
C GLY A 63 -12.47 15.49 1.76
N SER A 64 -11.55 15.09 2.63
CA SER A 64 -10.16 15.59 2.63
C SER A 64 -9.16 14.46 2.73
N ILE A 65 -7.96 14.72 2.24
CA ILE A 65 -6.81 13.78 2.26
C ILE A 65 -5.57 14.57 2.70
N HIS A 66 -4.94 14.14 3.80
CA HIS A 66 -3.66 14.68 4.24
C HIS A 66 -2.59 13.60 4.22
N VAL A 67 -1.48 13.86 3.54
CA VAL A 67 -0.31 12.97 3.46
C VAL A 67 0.84 13.64 4.19
N ALA A 68 1.31 13.01 5.26
CA ALA A 68 2.34 13.58 6.13
C ALA A 68 2.01 15.00 6.62
N GLY A 69 0.71 15.28 6.87
CA GLY A 69 0.20 16.60 7.26
C GLY A 69 -0.02 17.59 6.09
N ILE A 70 0.30 17.21 4.87
CA ILE A 70 0.10 18.03 3.67
C ILE A 70 -1.29 17.76 3.09
N ASP A 71 -2.10 18.79 2.87
CA ASP A 71 -3.37 18.66 2.17
C ASP A 71 -3.12 18.30 0.70
N ALA A 72 -3.41 17.06 0.34
CA ALA A 72 -3.14 16.51 -0.99
C ALA A 72 -4.04 17.09 -2.08
N LEU A 73 -5.16 17.73 -1.72
CA LEU A 73 -6.07 18.40 -2.68
C LEU A 73 -5.67 19.83 -2.93
N ALA A 74 -5.14 20.52 -1.91
CA ALA A 74 -4.69 21.91 -2.01
C ALA A 74 -3.25 21.99 -2.59
N ASP A 75 -2.34 21.11 -2.16
CA ASP A 75 -0.96 21.04 -2.67
C ASP A 75 -0.58 19.60 -3.09
N PRO A 76 -1.10 19.14 -4.25
CA PRO A 76 -0.83 17.78 -4.74
C PRO A 76 0.64 17.57 -5.13
N VAL A 77 1.39 18.62 -5.42
CA VAL A 77 2.81 18.49 -5.76
C VAL A 77 3.63 18.18 -4.53
N ALA A 78 3.45 18.93 -3.44
CA ALA A 78 4.13 18.67 -2.18
C ALA A 78 3.73 17.29 -1.60
N ALA A 79 2.45 16.92 -1.67
CA ALA A 79 2.01 15.60 -1.23
C ALA A 79 2.69 14.46 -2.02
N LYS A 80 2.82 14.59 -3.34
CA LYS A 80 3.50 13.60 -4.20
C LYS A 80 5.00 13.49 -3.91
N GLN A 81 5.66 14.56 -3.46
CA GLN A 81 7.09 14.51 -3.11
C GLN A 81 7.40 13.59 -1.93
N VAL A 82 6.43 13.35 -1.05
CA VAL A 82 6.60 12.53 0.15
C VAL A 82 5.99 11.14 0.03
N MET A 83 5.39 10.81 -1.11
CA MET A 83 4.77 9.50 -1.34
C MET A 83 5.19 8.89 -2.68
N ALA A 84 5.07 7.57 -2.78
CA ALA A 84 5.17 6.81 -4.02
C ALA A 84 3.90 6.00 -4.27
N TRP A 85 3.60 5.77 -5.53
CA TRP A 85 2.47 4.97 -5.98
C TRP A 85 2.92 3.89 -6.96
N ILE A 86 2.45 2.65 -6.74
CA ILE A 86 2.61 1.54 -7.67
C ILE A 86 1.22 0.91 -7.90
N SER A 87 0.81 0.88 -9.17
CA SER A 87 -0.43 0.22 -9.59
C SER A 87 -0.28 -1.30 -9.64
N ASP A 88 -1.40 -2.00 -9.74
CA ASP A 88 -1.51 -3.45 -9.97
C ASP A 88 -0.78 -3.93 -11.24
N GLU A 89 -0.77 -3.09 -12.26
CA GLU A 89 0.01 -3.28 -13.48
C GLU A 89 0.99 -2.10 -13.62
N PRO A 90 2.21 -2.22 -13.08
CA PRO A 90 3.18 -1.14 -13.14
C PRO A 90 3.67 -0.92 -14.58
N MET A 91 3.50 0.30 -15.04
CA MET A 91 3.98 0.71 -16.36
C MET A 91 5.40 1.25 -16.23
N ILE A 92 6.36 0.53 -16.79
CA ILE A 92 7.75 0.96 -16.92
C ILE A 92 8.07 1.24 -18.40
N TYR A 93 9.10 2.02 -18.64
CA TYR A 93 9.56 2.29 -20.01
C TYR A 93 10.39 1.12 -20.53
N ASP A 94 9.79 0.23 -21.30
CA ASP A 94 10.35 -1.04 -21.77
C ASP A 94 11.67 -0.88 -22.55
N LYS A 95 11.85 0.23 -23.23
CA LYS A 95 13.06 0.51 -24.02
C LYS A 95 14.25 0.99 -23.20
N LEU A 96 14.02 1.35 -21.94
CA LEU A 96 15.08 1.71 -21.00
C LEU A 96 15.61 0.46 -20.30
N THR A 97 16.86 0.53 -19.88
CA THR A 97 17.44 -0.39 -18.91
C THR A 97 16.96 -0.01 -17.50
N PRO A 98 17.01 -0.90 -16.50
CA PRO A 98 16.68 -0.56 -15.11
C PRO A 98 17.45 0.68 -14.62
N LEU A 99 18.74 0.77 -14.88
CA LEU A 99 19.55 1.91 -14.45
C LEU A 99 19.07 3.21 -15.09
N GLU A 100 18.88 3.24 -16.41
CA GLU A 100 18.35 4.40 -17.14
C GLU A 100 16.95 4.79 -16.65
N TYR A 101 16.09 3.80 -16.39
CA TYR A 101 14.76 4.05 -15.85
C TYR A 101 14.81 4.71 -14.47
N LEU A 102 15.66 4.21 -13.56
CA LEU A 102 15.78 4.78 -12.22
C LEU A 102 16.39 6.19 -12.26
N GLU A 103 17.42 6.41 -13.05
CA GLU A 103 18.02 7.74 -13.26
C GLU A 103 16.99 8.73 -13.84
N PHE A 104 16.16 8.28 -14.80
CA PHE A 104 15.09 9.09 -15.36
C PHE A 104 14.03 9.46 -14.32
N ILE A 105 13.54 8.48 -13.55
CA ILE A 105 12.55 8.71 -12.48
C ILE A 105 13.13 9.65 -11.41
N ALA A 106 14.37 9.40 -10.98
CA ALA A 106 15.05 10.28 -10.02
C ALA A 106 15.14 11.72 -10.50
N GLY A 107 15.40 11.92 -11.80
CA GLY A 107 15.40 13.24 -12.45
C GLY A 107 14.05 13.96 -12.37
N LEU A 108 12.93 13.23 -12.51
CA LEU A 108 11.58 13.81 -12.34
C LEU A 108 11.35 14.33 -10.92
N TRP A 109 11.95 13.66 -9.92
CA TRP A 109 11.90 14.05 -8.51
C TRP A 109 13.01 15.02 -8.11
N ARG A 110 13.82 15.51 -9.06
CA ARG A 110 14.94 16.44 -8.83
C ARG A 110 15.99 15.91 -7.85
N VAL A 111 16.18 14.60 -7.81
CA VAL A 111 17.29 14.00 -7.08
C VAL A 111 18.59 14.33 -7.82
N GLU A 112 19.63 14.70 -7.06
CA GLU A 112 20.93 15.06 -7.63
C GLU A 112 21.51 13.86 -8.41
N PRO A 113 22.09 14.04 -9.62
CA PRO A 113 22.49 12.94 -10.49
C PRO A 113 23.44 11.92 -9.87
N ALA A 114 24.44 12.34 -9.09
CA ALA A 114 25.38 11.42 -8.44
C ALA A 114 24.66 10.59 -7.35
N GLN A 115 23.76 11.21 -6.59
CA GLN A 115 22.93 10.54 -5.61
C GLN A 115 21.92 9.59 -6.28
N ALA A 116 21.31 10.01 -7.40
CA ALA A 116 20.39 9.19 -8.16
C ALA A 116 21.03 7.88 -8.61
N ARG A 117 22.26 7.97 -9.15
CA ARG A 117 23.01 6.80 -9.61
C ARG A 117 23.40 5.86 -8.48
N SER A 118 23.89 6.40 -7.35
CA SER A 118 24.21 5.60 -6.17
C SER A 118 22.98 4.85 -5.65
N ARG A 119 21.86 5.57 -5.47
CA ARG A 119 20.60 4.96 -5.03
C ARG A 119 20.04 3.93 -6.03
N ALA A 120 20.15 4.20 -7.32
CA ALA A 120 19.72 3.25 -8.33
C ALA A 120 20.48 1.93 -8.23
N GLN A 121 21.81 1.97 -8.07
CA GLN A 121 22.63 0.78 -7.89
C GLN A 121 22.28 0.02 -6.61
N GLU A 122 22.13 0.71 -5.48
CA GLU A 122 21.72 0.13 -4.19
C GLU A 122 20.35 -0.56 -4.28
N LEU A 123 19.36 0.09 -4.93
CA LEU A 123 18.01 -0.46 -5.10
C LEU A 123 17.99 -1.66 -6.05
N LEU A 124 18.80 -1.63 -7.12
CA LEU A 124 18.92 -2.76 -8.04
C LEU A 124 19.60 -3.96 -7.38
N ASP A 125 20.63 -3.72 -6.55
CA ASP A 125 21.27 -4.78 -5.77
C ASP A 125 20.28 -5.38 -4.76
N TRP A 126 19.59 -4.55 -4.00
CA TRP A 126 18.60 -4.97 -3.01
C TRP A 126 17.45 -5.80 -3.59
N LEU A 127 17.11 -5.56 -4.86
CA LEU A 127 16.04 -6.27 -5.58
C LEU A 127 16.54 -7.43 -6.46
N ASP A 128 17.82 -7.81 -6.37
CA ASP A 128 18.46 -8.82 -7.22
C ASP A 128 18.32 -8.52 -8.72
N LEU A 129 18.43 -7.24 -9.10
CA LEU A 129 18.37 -6.77 -10.48
C LEU A 129 19.71 -6.21 -11.00
N LEU A 130 20.72 -6.10 -10.13
CA LEU A 130 22.02 -5.54 -10.50
C LEU A 130 22.67 -6.27 -11.69
N PRO A 131 22.60 -7.61 -11.82
CA PRO A 131 23.11 -8.32 -13.00
C PRO A 131 22.43 -7.90 -14.31
N HIS A 132 21.19 -7.41 -14.24
CA HIS A 132 20.36 -6.99 -15.36
C HIS A 132 20.29 -5.47 -15.53
N ALA A 133 21.12 -4.71 -14.80
CA ALA A 133 21.05 -3.23 -14.74
C ALA A 133 21.20 -2.55 -16.12
N HIS A 134 21.84 -3.21 -17.07
CA HIS A 134 22.10 -2.71 -18.42
C HIS A 134 21.32 -3.45 -19.53
N GLU A 135 20.41 -4.36 -19.18
CA GLU A 135 19.54 -5.04 -20.13
C GLU A 135 18.23 -4.25 -20.29
N ARG A 136 17.65 -4.22 -21.49
CA ARG A 136 16.37 -3.54 -21.71
C ARG A 136 15.21 -4.25 -20.99
N CYS A 137 14.33 -3.49 -20.38
CA CYS A 137 13.20 -4.02 -19.63
C CYS A 137 12.15 -4.74 -20.50
N GLU A 138 12.20 -4.61 -21.83
CA GLU A 138 11.24 -5.27 -22.75
C GLU A 138 11.27 -6.80 -22.66
N GLY A 139 12.41 -7.39 -22.30
CA GLY A 139 12.57 -8.84 -22.11
C GLY A 139 12.28 -9.34 -20.71
N PHE A 140 11.89 -8.46 -19.77
CA PHE A 140 11.76 -8.82 -18.38
C PHE A 140 10.48 -9.58 -18.08
N SER A 141 10.58 -10.56 -17.17
CA SER A 141 9.41 -11.22 -16.58
C SER A 141 8.53 -10.22 -15.80
N LYS A 142 7.29 -10.59 -15.54
CA LYS A 142 6.39 -9.74 -14.72
C LYS A 142 7.02 -9.40 -13.36
N GLY A 143 7.65 -10.37 -12.70
CA GLY A 143 8.35 -10.17 -11.42
C GLY A 143 9.51 -9.18 -11.52
N MET A 144 10.33 -9.27 -12.57
CA MET A 144 11.42 -8.31 -12.79
C MET A 144 10.88 -6.90 -13.05
N ARG A 145 9.82 -6.76 -13.86
CA ARG A 145 9.17 -5.48 -14.11
C ARG A 145 8.59 -4.85 -12.84
N GLN A 146 7.97 -5.67 -11.98
CA GLN A 146 7.47 -5.24 -10.68
C GLN A 146 8.59 -4.73 -9.78
N LYS A 147 9.72 -5.43 -9.73
CA LYS A 147 10.91 -5.02 -8.97
C LYS A 147 11.49 -3.70 -9.50
N VAL A 148 11.59 -3.52 -10.84
CA VAL A 148 12.03 -2.25 -11.44
C VAL A 148 11.09 -1.10 -11.07
N ALA A 149 9.78 -1.32 -11.12
CA ALA A 149 8.79 -0.32 -10.72
C ALA A 149 8.90 0.04 -9.23
N LEU A 150 9.12 -0.97 -8.38
CA LEU A 150 9.36 -0.75 -6.95
C LEU A 150 10.65 0.05 -6.71
N ALA A 151 11.74 -0.27 -7.39
CA ALA A 151 12.97 0.51 -7.33
C ALA A 151 12.74 1.98 -7.74
N GLY A 152 12.01 2.20 -8.86
CA GLY A 152 11.64 3.55 -9.32
C GLY A 152 10.79 4.31 -8.30
N ALA A 153 9.87 3.63 -7.62
CA ALA A 153 9.07 4.22 -6.56
C ALA A 153 9.90 4.60 -5.32
N LEU A 154 10.98 3.89 -5.05
CA LEU A 154 11.84 4.12 -3.88
C LEU A 154 12.98 5.13 -4.12
N VAL A 155 13.30 5.45 -5.37
CA VAL A 155 14.51 6.22 -5.71
C VAL A 155 14.56 7.62 -5.10
N HIS A 156 13.40 8.25 -4.85
CA HIS A 156 13.28 9.58 -4.23
C HIS A 156 13.05 9.56 -2.72
N ASP A 157 13.17 8.36 -2.09
CA ASP A 157 13.03 8.14 -0.65
C ASP A 157 11.68 8.60 -0.05
N PRO A 158 10.55 8.09 -0.55
CA PRO A 158 9.23 8.50 -0.08
C PRO A 158 9.00 8.07 1.37
N ARG A 159 8.26 8.88 2.12
CA ARG A 159 7.82 8.57 3.50
C ARG A 159 6.64 7.60 3.53
N LEU A 160 5.81 7.63 2.48
CA LEU A 160 4.63 6.79 2.30
C LEU A 160 4.70 6.06 0.96
N ILE A 161 4.57 4.75 0.96
CA ILE A 161 4.52 3.90 -0.24
C ILE A 161 3.12 3.31 -0.34
N ILE A 162 2.47 3.51 -1.48
CA ILE A 162 1.12 3.06 -1.77
C ILE A 162 1.19 2.02 -2.89
N LEU A 163 0.65 0.84 -2.65
CA LEU A 163 0.75 -0.32 -3.53
C LEU A 163 -0.65 -0.91 -3.79
N ASP A 164 -1.03 -0.99 -5.05
CA ASP A 164 -2.29 -1.65 -5.43
C ASP A 164 -1.98 -3.08 -5.91
N GLU A 165 -2.36 -4.10 -5.13
CA GLU A 165 -2.18 -5.52 -5.43
C GLU A 165 -0.74 -5.94 -5.89
N PRO A 166 0.33 -5.49 -5.21
CA PRO A 166 1.71 -5.55 -5.74
C PRO A 166 2.27 -6.97 -5.90
N LEU A 167 1.63 -7.98 -5.33
CA LEU A 167 2.11 -9.37 -5.35
C LEU A 167 1.33 -10.25 -6.32
N THR A 168 0.30 -9.70 -6.96
CA THR A 168 -0.58 -10.47 -7.85
C THR A 168 0.15 -10.93 -9.11
N GLY A 169 0.14 -12.25 -9.34
CA GLY A 169 0.76 -12.87 -10.51
C GLY A 169 2.28 -12.92 -10.48
N LEU A 170 2.91 -12.70 -9.32
CA LEU A 170 4.33 -12.93 -9.14
C LEU A 170 4.61 -14.40 -8.79
N ASP A 171 5.76 -14.90 -9.23
CA ASP A 171 6.31 -16.16 -8.72
C ASP A 171 6.71 -16.04 -7.24
N ALA A 172 6.88 -17.18 -6.57
CA ALA A 172 7.18 -17.22 -5.13
C ALA A 172 8.49 -16.50 -4.76
N GLY A 173 9.50 -16.54 -5.62
CA GLY A 173 10.79 -15.87 -5.40
C GLY A 173 10.64 -14.35 -5.45
N SER A 174 10.05 -13.83 -6.53
CA SER A 174 9.76 -12.40 -6.71
C SER A 174 8.86 -11.86 -5.59
N ALA A 175 7.79 -12.59 -5.23
CA ALA A 175 6.90 -12.18 -4.15
C ALA A 175 7.62 -12.13 -2.79
N ARG A 176 8.52 -13.08 -2.51
CA ARG A 176 9.33 -13.08 -1.28
C ARG A 176 10.23 -11.84 -1.24
N GLN A 177 10.92 -11.54 -2.34
CA GLN A 177 11.83 -10.39 -2.43
C GLN A 177 11.08 -9.08 -2.20
N VAL A 178 9.97 -8.86 -2.90
CA VAL A 178 9.15 -7.65 -2.71
C VAL A 178 8.67 -7.53 -1.26
N LYS A 179 8.23 -8.62 -0.63
CA LYS A 179 7.82 -8.61 0.78
C LYS A 179 8.97 -8.23 1.73
N SER A 180 10.18 -8.78 1.51
CA SER A 180 11.38 -8.45 2.31
C SER A 180 11.67 -6.96 2.24
N VAL A 181 11.79 -6.42 1.01
CA VAL A 181 12.08 -5.00 0.76
C VAL A 181 11.06 -4.08 1.45
N LEU A 182 9.78 -4.38 1.34
CA LEU A 182 8.73 -3.57 1.98
C LEU A 182 8.79 -3.63 3.51
N ARG A 183 9.08 -4.81 4.09
CA ARG A 183 9.24 -4.96 5.54
C ARG A 183 10.47 -4.24 6.06
N GLU A 184 11.61 -4.36 5.37
CA GLU A 184 12.84 -3.63 5.69
C GLU A 184 12.62 -2.12 5.61
N ARG A 185 11.84 -1.66 4.62
CA ARG A 185 11.49 -0.23 4.49
C ARG A 185 10.68 0.27 5.70
N VAL A 186 9.70 -0.52 6.16
CA VAL A 186 8.94 -0.19 7.38
C VAL A 186 9.85 -0.23 8.61
N GLY A 187 10.72 -1.23 8.72
CA GLY A 187 11.71 -1.30 9.80
C GLY A 187 12.67 -0.12 9.85
N ALA A 188 12.94 0.52 8.72
CA ALA A 188 13.72 1.76 8.61
C ALA A 188 12.88 3.05 8.84
N GLY A 189 11.62 2.94 9.25
CA GLY A 189 10.73 4.07 9.56
C GLY A 189 9.85 4.56 8.40
N GLY A 190 9.91 3.91 7.23
CA GLY A 190 8.97 4.16 6.14
C GLY A 190 7.58 3.64 6.46
N THR A 191 6.57 4.09 5.72
CA THR A 191 5.18 3.64 5.89
C THR A 191 4.70 3.00 4.60
N VAL A 192 3.99 1.89 4.69
CA VAL A 192 3.44 1.16 3.54
C VAL A 192 1.94 1.02 3.68
N ILE A 193 1.21 1.36 2.62
CA ILE A 193 -0.20 1.01 2.44
C ILE A 193 -0.29 0.06 1.25
N MET A 194 -0.88 -1.09 1.44
CA MET A 194 -1.03 -2.09 0.39
C MET A 194 -2.48 -2.58 0.33
N THR A 195 -3.06 -2.60 -0.88
CA THR A 195 -4.26 -3.42 -1.10
C THR A 195 -3.85 -4.85 -1.41
N THR A 196 -4.63 -5.79 -0.95
CA THR A 196 -4.52 -7.18 -1.37
C THR A 196 -5.84 -7.91 -1.16
N HIS A 197 -6.07 -8.93 -1.97
CA HIS A 197 -7.11 -9.92 -1.77
C HIS A 197 -6.52 -11.23 -1.20
N ILE A 198 -5.20 -11.31 -1.04
CA ILE A 198 -4.50 -12.47 -0.48
C ILE A 198 -4.39 -12.29 1.03
N LEU A 199 -5.33 -12.88 1.76
CA LEU A 199 -5.46 -12.69 3.21
C LEU A 199 -4.21 -13.12 3.98
N GLU A 200 -3.57 -14.23 3.58
CA GLU A 200 -2.31 -14.69 4.19
C GLU A 200 -1.18 -13.65 4.10
N VAL A 201 -1.15 -12.85 3.03
CA VAL A 201 -0.17 -11.77 2.90
C VAL A 201 -0.45 -10.66 3.90
N ALA A 202 -1.71 -10.25 4.04
CA ALA A 202 -2.09 -9.24 5.02
C ALA A 202 -1.83 -9.73 6.45
N GLU A 203 -2.17 -10.96 6.78
CA GLU A 203 -1.94 -11.58 8.09
C GLU A 203 -0.47 -11.56 8.50
N ARG A 204 0.44 -11.86 7.55
CA ARG A 204 1.88 -11.94 7.83
C ARG A 204 2.60 -10.60 7.76
N MET A 205 2.06 -9.64 7.04
CA MET A 205 2.77 -8.39 6.75
C MET A 205 2.17 -7.15 7.42
N ALA A 206 0.88 -7.13 7.72
CA ALA A 206 0.26 -5.93 8.21
C ALA A 206 0.40 -5.78 9.74
N ASP A 207 0.72 -4.58 10.18
CA ASP A 207 0.63 -4.19 11.59
C ASP A 207 -0.81 -3.82 11.94
N ARG A 208 -1.52 -3.19 10.97
CA ARG A 208 -2.97 -2.94 11.04
C ARG A 208 -3.63 -3.23 9.69
N ILE A 209 -4.89 -3.64 9.78
CA ILE A 209 -5.71 -4.04 8.64
C ILE A 209 -6.99 -3.22 8.66
N GLY A 210 -7.34 -2.61 7.53
CA GLY A 210 -8.64 -2.03 7.26
C GLY A 210 -9.45 -2.94 6.34
N VAL A 211 -10.70 -3.19 6.69
CA VAL A 211 -11.63 -3.95 5.84
C VAL A 211 -12.62 -2.99 5.21
N ILE A 212 -12.60 -2.92 3.88
CA ILE A 212 -13.50 -2.06 3.10
C ILE A 212 -14.56 -2.91 2.37
N ALA A 213 -15.82 -2.52 2.48
CA ALA A 213 -16.93 -3.10 1.72
C ALA A 213 -17.90 -1.98 1.32
N HIS A 214 -18.45 -2.08 0.10
CA HIS A 214 -19.41 -1.10 -0.43
C HIS A 214 -18.95 0.37 -0.31
N GLY A 215 -17.65 0.62 -0.52
CA GLY A 215 -17.07 1.96 -0.44
C GLY A 215 -16.83 2.49 0.98
N ARG A 216 -17.10 1.70 2.03
CA ARG A 216 -16.98 2.12 3.43
C ARG A 216 -15.97 1.25 4.18
N LEU A 217 -15.26 1.83 5.14
CA LEU A 217 -14.44 1.08 6.09
C LEU A 217 -15.37 0.45 7.13
N ILE A 218 -15.49 -0.88 7.12
CA ILE A 218 -16.40 -1.62 8.01
C ILE A 218 -15.72 -2.12 9.28
N ALA A 219 -14.40 -2.33 9.23
CA ALA A 219 -13.61 -2.71 10.39
C ALA A 219 -12.16 -2.25 10.21
N GLU A 220 -11.49 -1.96 11.31
CA GLU A 220 -10.07 -1.60 11.34
C GLU A 220 -9.46 -2.03 12.67
N GLY A 221 -8.21 -2.48 12.63
CA GLY A 221 -7.44 -2.86 13.81
C GLY A 221 -6.27 -3.78 13.49
N THR A 222 -5.58 -4.26 14.53
CA THR A 222 -4.68 -5.40 14.44
C THR A 222 -5.46 -6.68 14.13
N LEU A 223 -4.78 -7.74 13.72
CA LEU A 223 -5.41 -9.03 13.44
C LEU A 223 -6.25 -9.51 14.65
N ASP A 224 -5.70 -9.42 15.87
CA ASP A 224 -6.38 -9.83 17.09
C ASP A 224 -7.60 -8.96 17.41
N GLU A 225 -7.54 -7.66 17.13
CA GLU A 225 -8.70 -6.77 17.29
C GLU A 225 -9.80 -7.09 16.28
N LEU A 226 -9.45 -7.45 15.05
CA LEU A 226 -10.42 -7.85 14.03
C LEU A 226 -11.08 -9.19 14.37
N ARG A 227 -10.31 -10.17 14.85
CA ARG A 227 -10.83 -11.46 15.34
C ARG A 227 -11.85 -11.25 16.47
N ARG A 228 -11.54 -10.41 17.44
CA ARG A 228 -12.47 -10.04 18.53
C ARG A 228 -13.75 -9.38 18.01
N LYS A 229 -13.63 -8.43 17.08
CA LYS A 229 -14.79 -7.74 16.47
C LYS A 229 -15.69 -8.70 15.67
N ALA A 230 -15.10 -9.69 15.00
CA ALA A 230 -15.82 -10.70 14.24
C ALA A 230 -16.48 -11.78 15.14
N GLY A 231 -16.18 -11.80 16.45
CA GLY A 231 -16.61 -12.87 17.35
C GLY A 231 -15.95 -14.23 17.05
N THR A 232 -14.84 -14.20 16.34
CA THR A 232 -14.08 -15.41 15.94
C THR A 232 -12.95 -15.73 16.93
N ASP A 233 -12.77 -14.94 18.00
CA ASP A 233 -11.96 -15.33 19.14
C ASP A 233 -12.60 -16.56 19.78
N ALA A 234 -11.81 -17.59 20.03
CA ALA A 234 -12.25 -18.78 20.76
C ALA A 234 -12.73 -18.36 22.15
N ALA A 235 -14.04 -18.11 22.28
CA ALA A 235 -14.68 -17.94 23.56
C ALA A 235 -14.52 -19.23 24.35
N GLY A 236 -13.55 -19.26 25.29
CA GLY A 236 -13.57 -20.10 26.49
C GLY A 236 -13.84 -21.59 26.28
N GLY A 237 -13.11 -22.29 25.39
CA GLY A 237 -13.14 -23.75 25.27
C GLY A 237 -11.73 -24.30 25.33
N VAL A 238 -11.39 -25.04 26.38
CA VAL A 238 -10.17 -25.83 26.49
C VAL A 238 -10.16 -26.90 25.41
N GLY A 239 -9.31 -26.76 24.41
CA GLY A 239 -9.01 -27.86 23.49
C GLY A 239 -8.82 -27.47 22.03
N THR A 240 -7.59 -27.66 21.57
CA THR A 240 -7.06 -27.71 20.20
C THR A 240 -6.97 -26.37 19.46
N GLY A 241 -5.73 -25.89 19.35
CA GLY A 241 -5.30 -24.71 18.64
C GLY A 241 -5.75 -24.64 17.17
N ASN A 242 -6.83 -23.96 16.95
CA ASN A 242 -7.22 -23.44 15.65
C ASN A 242 -7.68 -22.00 15.88
N ASP A 243 -6.71 -21.07 15.97
CA ASP A 243 -7.04 -19.64 15.87
C ASP A 243 -7.75 -19.45 14.54
N ALA A 244 -8.96 -18.83 14.56
CA ALA A 244 -9.71 -18.55 13.35
C ALA A 244 -8.81 -17.82 12.34
N SER A 245 -8.83 -18.27 11.10
CA SER A 245 -8.03 -17.66 10.04
C SER A 245 -8.49 -16.23 9.79
N LEU A 246 -7.63 -15.39 9.20
CA LEU A 246 -8.06 -14.06 8.75
C LEU A 246 -9.22 -14.17 7.73
N GLU A 247 -9.31 -15.28 7.00
CA GLU A 247 -10.39 -15.54 6.06
C GLU A 247 -11.74 -15.69 6.76
N ASP A 248 -11.83 -16.47 7.83
CA ASP A 248 -13.05 -16.63 8.62
C ASP A 248 -13.47 -15.28 9.23
N THR A 249 -12.50 -14.54 9.77
CA THR A 249 -12.68 -13.21 10.32
C THR A 249 -13.21 -12.23 9.28
N PHE A 250 -12.61 -12.22 8.09
CA PHE A 250 -13.01 -11.35 6.98
C PHE A 250 -14.42 -11.66 6.50
N LEU A 251 -14.76 -12.94 6.30
CA LEU A 251 -16.09 -13.36 5.88
C LEU A 251 -17.16 -12.96 6.91
N ALA A 252 -16.87 -13.13 8.21
CA ALA A 252 -17.77 -12.72 9.28
C ALA A 252 -18.00 -11.19 9.28
N LEU A 253 -16.94 -10.39 9.10
CA LEU A 253 -17.03 -8.93 9.07
C LEU A 253 -17.80 -8.42 7.84
N VAL A 254 -17.60 -9.03 6.66
CA VAL A 254 -18.27 -8.61 5.42
C VAL A 254 -19.74 -9.08 5.39
N ALA A 255 -20.06 -10.23 6.00
CA ALA A 255 -21.42 -10.75 6.09
C ALA A 255 -22.28 -10.05 7.17
N ALA A 256 -21.65 -9.38 8.14
CA ALA A 256 -22.38 -8.63 9.18
C ALA A 256 -23.15 -7.48 8.52
N PRO A 257 -24.48 -7.33 8.81
CA PRO A 257 -25.21 -6.19 8.30
C PRO A 257 -24.57 -4.90 8.83
N ALA A 258 -24.35 -3.93 7.93
CA ALA A 258 -23.79 -2.64 8.30
C ALA A 258 -24.64 -2.07 9.46
N GLN A 259 -24.07 -2.04 10.67
CA GLN A 259 -24.72 -1.39 11.79
C GLN A 259 -24.79 0.10 11.43
N ALA A 260 -26.02 0.57 11.19
CA ALA A 260 -26.30 1.98 11.00
C ALA A 260 -25.88 2.71 12.29
N ALA A 261 -24.84 3.57 12.15
CA ALA A 261 -24.44 4.54 13.14
C ALA A 261 -25.12 5.88 12.83
#